data_e1c2c7de42427726cf4edb101503e36e
#
_entry.id   e1c2c7de42427726cf4edb101503e36e
#
_cell.length_a   1.000
_cell.length_b   1.000
_cell.length_c   1.000
_cell.angle_alpha   90.00
_cell.angle_beta   90.00
_cell.angle_gamma   90.00
#
_symmetry.space_group_name_H-M   'P 1'
#
loop_
_entity.id
_entity.type
_entity.pdbx_description
1 polymer ?
#
loop_
_entity_poly.entity_id
_entity_poly.type
_entity_poly.pdbx_seq_one_letter_code
_entity_poly.pdbx_strand_id
1 'polypeptide(L)'
;MGQYWRIMNIDNEESTGGLGKLGEFFWYSSEIISYLKTPPVIPSSFLTSSGIFEEKSQKRKEDPTSIILSLPNELLLAIAEELLEEYLDLICFSLTCSCIWDVTEQVRYRSLYSRLKTRSWAGGRIILLGDYAGALPKGLLTDAEKKQSELQGHDDDDLGALLYYYADEKFERPRPANIPLLTDKRIQANRILHKELLGYSQREPFSPWIWLWGDFTPSRSPQDRWIVRNLTKQEYVIKTRSRNLTQVLYCLIGCSDDPSVSMRGGELLIHGAWAGDRIDITLVSFHKREHEDESGWTDITAGVKKTLEELAAREMREFEF
;
A
#
# COMPACT_ATOMS: atom_id res chain seq x y z
N MET A 1 -13.24 12.34 28.23
CA MET A 1 -12.28 12.75 27.18
C MET A 1 -11.86 11.48 26.50
N GLY A 2 -11.79 11.41 25.16
CA GLY A 2 -11.38 10.17 24.47
C GLY A 2 -9.90 10.24 24.13
N GLN A 3 -9.27 9.07 23.99
CA GLN A 3 -7.87 8.93 23.62
C GLN A 3 -7.64 9.25 22.13
N TYR A 4 -6.40 9.60 21.79
CA TYR A 4 -5.93 9.83 20.43
C TYR A 4 -5.22 8.61 19.90
N TRP A 5 -5.29 8.39 18.59
CA TRP A 5 -4.81 7.19 17.95
C TRP A 5 -3.81 7.49 16.86
N ARG A 6 -2.95 6.51 16.60
CA ARG A 6 -1.89 6.57 15.60
C ARG A 6 -1.64 5.19 14.99
N ILE A 7 -1.47 5.11 13.68
CA ILE A 7 -1.02 3.89 13.04
C ILE A 7 0.48 3.96 12.83
N MET A 8 1.16 2.88 13.13
CA MET A 8 2.61 2.76 13.02
C MET A 8 3.00 1.52 12.24
N ASN A 9 4.04 1.66 11.44
CA ASN A 9 4.84 0.56 10.94
C ASN A 9 6.14 0.53 11.75
N ILE A 10 6.29 -0.49 12.59
CA ILE A 10 7.44 -0.60 13.50
C ILE A 10 8.73 -0.87 12.73
N ASP A 11 8.66 -1.70 11.67
CA ASP A 11 9.85 -2.07 10.91
C ASP A 11 10.45 -0.92 10.10
N ASN A 12 9.61 0.03 9.68
CA ASN A 12 10.04 1.19 8.89
C ASN A 12 10.28 2.44 9.76
N GLU A 13 9.94 2.40 11.05
CA GLU A 13 9.90 3.57 11.93
C GLU A 13 9.04 4.71 11.32
N GLU A 14 7.89 4.35 10.76
CA GLU A 14 6.96 5.29 10.14
C GLU A 14 5.61 5.34 10.88
N SER A 15 5.01 6.53 10.93
CA SER A 15 3.72 6.76 11.59
C SER A 15 2.83 7.73 10.80
N THR A 16 1.54 7.42 10.71
CA THR A 16 0.55 8.33 10.09
C THR A 16 0.41 9.67 10.84
N GLY A 17 0.98 9.77 12.03
CA GLY A 17 0.70 10.86 12.98
C GLY A 17 -0.65 10.68 13.66
N GLY A 18 -1.06 11.68 14.43
CA GLY A 18 -2.32 11.64 15.16
C GLY A 18 -3.52 11.60 14.22
N LEU A 19 -4.36 10.59 14.36
CA LEU A 19 -5.60 10.41 13.59
C LEU A 19 -6.80 11.09 14.27
N GLY A 20 -6.64 11.57 15.50
CA GLY A 20 -7.75 12.01 16.32
C GLY A 20 -8.34 10.88 17.17
N LYS A 21 -9.59 11.05 17.59
CA LYS A 21 -10.33 10.07 18.38
C LYS A 21 -10.95 9.01 17.48
N LEU A 22 -11.09 7.78 17.97
CA LEU A 22 -11.53 6.66 17.17
C LEU A 22 -12.85 6.92 16.42
N GLY A 23 -13.84 7.52 17.07
CA GLY A 23 -15.11 7.89 16.43
C GLY A 23 -15.00 8.95 15.34
N GLU A 24 -13.91 9.70 15.30
CA GLU A 24 -13.68 10.74 14.29
C GLU A 24 -13.17 10.16 12.96
N PHE A 25 -12.37 9.07 13.01
CA PHE A 25 -11.74 8.54 11.80
C PHE A 25 -12.19 7.12 11.41
N PHE A 26 -12.69 6.32 12.34
CA PHE A 26 -12.96 4.89 12.11
C PHE A 26 -13.83 4.62 10.87
N TRP A 27 -14.87 5.42 10.66
CA TRP A 27 -15.82 5.24 9.57
C TRP A 27 -15.40 5.86 8.24
N TYR A 28 -14.26 6.50 8.19
CA TYR A 28 -13.76 7.13 6.97
C TYR A 28 -12.70 6.25 6.29
N SER A 29 -12.58 6.40 4.97
CA SER A 29 -11.49 5.75 4.24
C SER A 29 -10.16 6.41 4.60
N SER A 30 -9.11 5.62 4.73
CA SER A 30 -7.76 6.09 5.03
C SER A 30 -6.78 5.70 3.94
N GLU A 31 -5.75 6.51 3.76
CA GLU A 31 -4.62 6.22 2.86
C GLU A 31 -3.81 4.98 3.30
N ILE A 32 -3.99 4.51 4.54
CA ILE A 32 -3.30 3.33 5.08
C ILE A 32 -3.42 2.10 4.17
N ILE A 33 -4.56 1.93 3.52
CA ILE A 33 -4.79 0.84 2.59
C ILE A 33 -3.80 0.88 1.42
N SER A 34 -3.45 2.07 0.96
CA SER A 34 -2.47 2.22 -0.14
C SER A 34 -1.05 1.85 0.28
N TYR A 35 -0.68 2.08 1.54
CA TYR A 35 0.64 1.70 2.07
C TYR A 35 0.78 0.19 2.27
N LEU A 36 -0.31 -0.50 2.60
CA LEU A 36 -0.33 -1.93 2.88
C LEU A 36 -0.53 -2.81 1.64
N LYS A 37 -0.90 -2.24 0.50
CA LYS A 37 -1.00 -3.01 -0.74
C LYS A 37 0.35 -3.58 -1.13
N THR A 38 0.38 -4.89 -1.39
CA THR A 38 1.57 -5.54 -1.92
C THR A 38 1.94 -4.93 -3.26
N PRO A 39 3.22 -4.59 -3.47
CA PRO A 39 3.68 -4.19 -4.79
C PRO A 39 3.36 -5.30 -5.81
N PRO A 40 2.91 -4.94 -7.00
CA PRO A 40 2.62 -5.94 -8.02
C PRO A 40 3.89 -6.72 -8.39
N VAL A 41 3.73 -8.02 -8.56
CA VAL A 41 4.83 -8.87 -9.04
C VAL A 41 5.10 -8.53 -10.50
N ILE A 42 6.31 -8.09 -10.80
CA ILE A 42 6.75 -7.93 -12.18
C ILE A 42 6.88 -9.31 -12.80
N PRO A 43 6.17 -9.63 -13.89
CA PRO A 43 6.33 -10.90 -14.56
C PRO A 43 7.79 -11.13 -14.93
N SER A 44 8.30 -12.35 -14.70
CA SER A 44 9.70 -12.70 -15.01
C SER A 44 10.05 -12.46 -16.47
N SER A 45 9.07 -12.52 -17.40
CA SER A 45 9.22 -12.15 -18.79
C SER A 45 9.69 -10.70 -19.00
N PHE A 46 9.36 -9.78 -18.10
CA PHE A 46 9.85 -8.39 -18.15
C PHE A 46 11.27 -8.23 -17.60
N LEU A 47 11.75 -9.20 -16.83
CA LEU A 47 13.10 -9.19 -16.26
C LEU A 47 14.14 -9.86 -17.17
N THR A 48 13.69 -10.69 -18.11
CA THR A 48 14.56 -11.58 -18.91
C THR A 48 14.59 -11.28 -20.42
N SER A 49 13.91 -10.24 -20.89
CA SER A 49 13.72 -10.06 -22.33
C SER A 49 14.88 -9.40 -23.04
N SER A 50 15.85 -10.22 -23.43
CA SER A 50 16.75 -9.91 -24.56
C SER A 50 16.11 -10.12 -25.94
N GLY A 51 14.94 -10.78 -26.03
CA GLY A 51 14.32 -11.17 -27.30
C GLY A 51 13.26 -10.22 -27.89
N ILE A 52 12.72 -9.30 -27.10
CA ILE A 52 11.64 -8.38 -27.56
C ILE A 52 12.19 -7.22 -28.40
N PHE A 53 13.50 -6.99 -28.37
CA PHE A 53 14.12 -5.85 -29.05
C PHE A 53 14.11 -5.94 -30.57
N GLU A 54 14.17 -7.14 -31.16
CA GLU A 54 14.27 -7.29 -32.62
C GLU A 54 12.98 -6.91 -33.35
N GLU A 55 11.83 -7.29 -32.78
CA GLU A 55 10.52 -7.03 -33.41
C GLU A 55 10.11 -5.54 -33.32
N LYS A 56 10.48 -4.87 -32.20
CA LYS A 56 10.19 -3.44 -31.97
C LYS A 56 11.10 -2.52 -32.78
N SER A 57 12.29 -2.98 -33.19
CA SER A 57 13.24 -2.22 -34.01
C SER A 57 12.74 -1.98 -35.44
N GLN A 58 11.87 -2.82 -35.98
CA GLN A 58 11.36 -2.69 -37.35
C GLN A 58 10.40 -1.50 -37.52
N LYS A 59 9.65 -1.11 -36.50
CA LYS A 59 8.74 0.05 -36.54
C LYS A 59 9.45 1.41 -36.59
N ARG A 60 10.75 1.46 -36.33
CA ARG A 60 11.55 2.70 -36.27
C ARG A 60 11.86 3.34 -37.63
N LYS A 61 11.71 2.58 -38.70
CA LYS A 61 12.15 3.04 -40.05
C LYS A 61 11.24 4.08 -40.68
N GLU A 62 10.15 4.48 -40.05
CA GLU A 62 9.10 5.28 -40.68
C GLU A 62 9.21 6.79 -40.41
N ASP A 63 10.07 7.27 -39.48
CA ASP A 63 10.29 8.72 -39.26
C ASP A 63 11.78 9.08 -39.09
N PRO A 64 12.49 9.37 -40.19
CA PRO A 64 13.93 9.63 -40.17
C PRO A 64 14.30 11.06 -39.68
N THR A 65 13.32 11.87 -39.26
CA THR A 65 13.56 13.30 -38.98
C THR A 65 14.01 13.59 -37.54
N SER A 66 13.82 12.66 -36.62
CA SER A 66 14.15 12.83 -35.21
C SER A 66 15.53 12.25 -34.88
N ILE A 67 16.45 13.11 -34.43
CA ILE A 67 17.82 12.73 -34.04
C ILE A 67 17.79 11.69 -32.90
N ILE A 68 16.90 11.84 -31.92
CA ILE A 68 16.80 10.92 -30.79
C ILE A 68 16.34 9.51 -31.22
N LEU A 69 15.49 9.42 -32.25
CA LEU A 69 15.03 8.15 -32.80
C LEU A 69 16.08 7.47 -33.70
N SER A 70 17.12 8.18 -34.10
CA SER A 70 18.26 7.60 -34.82
C SER A 70 19.25 6.88 -33.90
N LEU A 71 19.14 7.09 -32.57
CA LEU A 71 19.99 6.39 -31.60
C LEU A 71 19.66 4.91 -31.54
N PRO A 72 20.65 4.03 -31.37
CA PRO A 72 20.44 2.63 -31.04
C PRO A 72 19.61 2.46 -29.76
N ASN A 73 18.89 1.32 -29.65
CA ASN A 73 18.08 1.03 -28.47
C ASN A 73 18.89 1.01 -27.18
N GLU A 74 20.13 0.56 -27.25
CA GLU A 74 21.08 0.49 -26.14
C GLU A 74 21.36 1.88 -25.56
N LEU A 75 21.50 2.90 -26.41
CA LEU A 75 21.71 4.27 -25.96
C LEU A 75 20.44 4.89 -25.38
N LEU A 76 19.26 4.58 -25.94
CA LEU A 76 17.99 5.00 -25.34
C LEU A 76 17.75 4.36 -23.97
N LEU A 77 18.14 3.08 -23.82
CA LEU A 77 18.11 2.41 -22.51
C LEU A 77 19.09 3.02 -21.53
N ALA A 78 20.31 3.32 -21.96
CA ALA A 78 21.31 3.98 -21.10
C ALA A 78 20.80 5.34 -20.61
N ILE A 79 20.18 6.14 -21.48
CA ILE A 79 19.53 7.40 -21.08
C ILE A 79 18.42 7.15 -20.05
N ALA A 80 17.60 6.14 -20.28
CA ALA A 80 16.52 5.79 -19.34
C ALA A 80 17.06 5.30 -17.99
N GLU A 81 18.17 4.58 -17.98
CA GLU A 81 18.81 4.09 -16.74
C GLU A 81 19.41 5.23 -15.91
N GLU A 82 19.97 6.27 -16.55
CA GLU A 82 20.38 7.48 -15.86
C GLU A 82 19.22 8.24 -15.21
N LEU A 83 18.00 8.09 -15.74
CA LEU A 83 16.78 8.69 -15.20
C LEU A 83 16.08 7.80 -14.16
N LEU A 84 16.64 6.66 -13.78
CA LEU A 84 15.99 5.67 -12.91
C LEU A 84 15.56 6.26 -11.57
N GLU A 85 16.36 7.15 -11.00
CA GLU A 85 16.06 7.81 -9.71
C GLU A 85 15.06 8.97 -9.87
N GLU A 86 14.96 9.57 -11.07
CA GLU A 86 14.05 10.66 -11.39
C GLU A 86 12.86 10.15 -12.18
N TYR A 87 11.95 9.43 -11.51
CA TYR A 87 10.85 8.73 -12.16
C TYR A 87 9.98 9.61 -13.08
N LEU A 88 9.76 10.88 -12.72
CA LEU A 88 9.00 11.81 -13.55
C LEU A 88 9.69 12.09 -14.88
N ASP A 89 11.01 12.31 -14.84
CA ASP A 89 11.81 12.58 -16.04
C ASP A 89 11.88 11.33 -16.91
N LEU A 90 12.01 10.16 -16.29
CA LEU A 90 11.92 8.88 -16.98
C LEU A 90 10.56 8.70 -17.71
N ILE A 91 9.46 9.04 -17.05
CA ILE A 91 8.13 9.00 -17.66
C ILE A 91 8.00 10.03 -18.78
N CYS A 92 8.42 11.28 -18.55
CA CYS A 92 8.40 12.32 -19.57
C CYS A 92 9.22 11.91 -20.81
N PHE A 93 10.42 11.39 -20.60
CA PHE A 93 11.25 10.84 -21.67
C PHE A 93 10.54 9.71 -22.42
N SER A 94 9.94 8.77 -21.69
CA SER A 94 9.23 7.64 -22.27
C SER A 94 8.01 8.06 -23.10
N LEU A 95 7.32 9.12 -22.70
CA LEU A 95 6.13 9.65 -23.38
C LEU A 95 6.43 10.45 -24.64
N THR A 96 7.68 10.74 -24.96
CA THR A 96 8.04 11.52 -26.15
C THR A 96 7.64 10.84 -27.45
N CYS A 97 7.69 9.51 -27.50
CA CYS A 97 7.11 8.74 -28.61
C CYS A 97 6.86 7.28 -28.20
N SER A 98 6.00 6.58 -28.96
CA SER A 98 5.66 5.17 -28.73
C SER A 98 6.87 4.24 -28.78
N CYS A 99 7.85 4.52 -29.63
CA CYS A 99 9.07 3.72 -29.72
C CYS A 99 9.91 3.82 -28.43
N ILE A 100 10.12 5.02 -27.90
CA ILE A 100 10.86 5.22 -26.64
C ILE A 100 10.06 4.61 -25.49
N TRP A 101 8.74 4.75 -25.50
CA TRP A 101 7.86 4.10 -24.52
C TRP A 101 8.08 2.58 -24.46
N ASP A 102 8.10 1.93 -25.60
CA ASP A 102 8.31 0.48 -25.70
C ASP A 102 9.73 0.07 -25.26
N VAL A 103 10.76 0.81 -25.70
CA VAL A 103 12.16 0.52 -25.36
C VAL A 103 12.43 0.69 -23.85
N THR A 104 11.84 1.71 -23.21
CA THR A 104 12.08 2.04 -21.80
C THR A 104 11.19 1.25 -20.82
N GLU A 105 10.33 0.37 -21.32
CA GLU A 105 9.34 -0.35 -20.52
C GLU A 105 9.95 -1.01 -19.27
N GLN A 106 11.01 -1.77 -19.42
CA GLN A 106 11.67 -2.48 -18.31
C GLN A 106 12.26 -1.52 -17.26
N VAL A 107 12.88 -0.43 -17.71
CA VAL A 107 13.48 0.58 -16.81
C VAL A 107 12.38 1.25 -15.99
N ARG A 108 11.27 1.61 -16.63
CA ARG A 108 10.10 2.18 -15.95
C ARG A 108 9.51 1.23 -14.89
N TYR A 109 9.38 -0.06 -15.23
CA TYR A 109 8.91 -1.06 -14.25
C TYR A 109 9.87 -1.21 -13.08
N ARG A 110 11.18 -1.30 -13.33
CA ARG A 110 12.20 -1.41 -12.26
C ARG A 110 12.15 -0.18 -11.33
N SER A 111 12.12 1.03 -11.89
CA SER A 111 12.04 2.26 -11.13
C SER A 111 10.78 2.31 -10.27
N LEU A 112 9.63 2.01 -10.86
CA LEU A 112 8.36 2.00 -10.15
C LEU A 112 8.34 0.94 -9.03
N TYR A 113 8.76 -0.29 -9.34
CA TYR A 113 8.78 -1.38 -8.37
C TYR A 113 9.70 -1.09 -7.19
N SER A 114 10.91 -0.57 -7.44
CA SER A 114 11.83 -0.17 -6.39
C SER A 114 11.19 0.86 -5.45
N ARG A 115 10.55 1.88 -6.01
CA ARG A 115 9.87 2.93 -5.23
C ARG A 115 8.69 2.41 -4.42
N LEU A 116 7.90 1.52 -5.00
CA LEU A 116 6.78 0.91 -4.30
C LEU A 116 7.26 0.02 -3.15
N LYS A 117 8.29 -0.79 -3.41
CA LYS A 117 8.86 -1.68 -2.40
C LYS A 117 9.45 -0.91 -1.22
N THR A 118 10.19 0.16 -1.48
CA THR A 118 10.84 0.97 -0.42
C THR A 118 9.87 1.81 0.40
N ARG A 119 8.66 2.05 -0.11
CA ARG A 119 7.63 2.87 0.56
C ARG A 119 6.42 2.06 1.02
N SER A 120 6.42 0.77 0.76
CA SER A 120 5.32 -0.11 1.14
C SER A 120 5.45 -0.51 2.61
N TRP A 121 4.31 -0.51 3.30
CA TRP A 121 4.16 -1.09 4.63
C TRP A 121 3.77 -2.57 4.57
N ALA A 122 3.53 -3.11 3.37
CA ALA A 122 3.14 -4.50 3.19
C ALA A 122 4.19 -5.45 3.76
N GLY A 123 3.76 -6.34 4.64
CA GLY A 123 4.61 -7.28 5.35
C GLY A 123 5.32 -6.71 6.58
N GLY A 124 5.11 -5.43 6.92
CA GLY A 124 5.61 -4.82 8.15
C GLY A 124 4.72 -5.11 9.36
N ARG A 125 5.28 -4.94 10.57
CA ARG A 125 4.55 -5.00 11.85
C ARG A 125 3.72 -3.74 12.02
N ILE A 126 2.38 -3.90 12.00
CA ILE A 126 1.44 -2.79 12.00
C ILE A 126 0.63 -2.76 13.28
N ILE A 127 0.49 -1.56 13.87
CA ILE A 127 -0.31 -1.35 15.07
C ILE A 127 -1.07 -0.02 14.99
N LEU A 128 -2.32 -0.02 15.43
CA LEU A 128 -3.10 1.18 15.72
C LEU A 128 -3.08 1.39 17.23
N LEU A 129 -2.24 2.29 17.70
CA LEU A 129 -1.94 2.51 19.12
C LEU A 129 -2.68 3.73 19.65
N GLY A 130 -3.35 3.59 20.79
CA GLY A 130 -3.93 4.69 21.55
C GLY A 130 -2.90 5.33 22.51
N ASP A 131 -3.03 6.62 22.77
CA ASP A 131 -2.14 7.33 23.71
C ASP A 131 -2.30 6.91 25.18
N TYR A 132 -3.34 6.15 25.50
CA TYR A 132 -3.56 5.53 26.82
C TYR A 132 -3.30 4.01 26.80
N ALA A 133 -2.58 3.51 25.81
CA ALA A 133 -2.17 2.11 25.81
C ALA A 133 -1.16 1.88 26.94
N GLY A 134 -1.38 0.85 27.73
CA GLY A 134 -0.44 0.38 28.73
C GLY A 134 0.56 -0.60 28.11
N ALA A 135 0.27 -1.89 28.23
CA ALA A 135 1.13 -2.93 27.69
C ALA A 135 1.08 -3.02 26.15
N LEU A 136 2.23 -3.27 25.54
CA LEU A 136 2.32 -3.56 24.12
C LEU A 136 2.05 -5.06 23.83
N PRO A 137 1.59 -5.41 22.63
CA PRO A 137 1.51 -6.79 22.21
C PRO A 137 2.85 -7.52 22.40
N LYS A 138 2.80 -8.73 22.94
CA LYS A 138 4.00 -9.52 23.21
C LYS A 138 4.84 -9.74 21.95
N GLY A 139 6.11 -9.35 22.02
CA GLY A 139 7.04 -9.51 20.89
C GLY A 139 6.92 -8.43 19.83
N LEU A 140 6.15 -7.35 20.05
CA LEU A 140 6.08 -6.21 19.13
C LEU A 140 7.46 -5.56 18.97
N LEU A 141 8.16 -5.32 20.06
CA LEU A 141 9.51 -4.76 20.07
C LEU A 141 10.53 -5.80 20.55
N THR A 142 11.65 -5.88 19.84
CA THR A 142 12.83 -6.61 20.28
C THR A 142 13.57 -5.83 21.38
N ASP A 143 14.44 -6.50 22.14
CA ASP A 143 15.25 -5.83 23.16
C ASP A 143 16.17 -4.75 22.56
N ALA A 144 16.63 -4.96 21.34
CA ALA A 144 17.43 -3.96 20.62
C ALA A 144 16.62 -2.72 20.27
N GLU A 145 15.37 -2.89 19.80
CA GLU A 145 14.46 -1.79 19.50
C GLU A 145 14.00 -1.06 20.77
N LYS A 146 13.74 -1.78 21.86
CA LYS A 146 13.48 -1.17 23.18
C LYS A 146 14.64 -0.31 23.66
N LYS A 147 15.87 -0.76 23.43
CA LYS A 147 17.09 -0.01 23.76
C LYS A 147 17.26 1.22 22.89
N GLN A 148 17.05 1.07 21.58
CA GLN A 148 17.17 2.16 20.60
C GLN A 148 16.15 3.28 20.88
N SER A 149 14.91 2.90 21.22
CA SER A 149 13.82 3.82 21.54
C SER A 149 13.81 4.33 22.97
N GLU A 150 14.87 4.07 23.75
CA GLU A 150 14.96 4.47 25.15
C GLU A 150 13.85 3.90 26.06
N LEU A 151 13.14 2.87 25.59
CA LEU A 151 12.07 2.20 26.32
C LEU A 151 12.58 1.09 27.26
N GLN A 152 13.88 0.81 27.23
CA GLN A 152 14.47 -0.22 28.07
C GLN A 152 14.48 0.21 29.55
N GLY A 153 13.97 -0.65 30.40
CA GLY A 153 13.94 -0.41 31.86
C GLY A 153 12.66 0.25 32.37
N HIS A 154 11.72 0.57 31.50
CA HIS A 154 10.35 0.93 31.87
C HIS A 154 9.50 -0.29 32.16
N ASP A 155 8.46 -0.13 32.96
CA ASP A 155 7.51 -1.18 33.23
C ASP A 155 6.74 -1.54 31.94
N ASP A 156 6.49 -2.82 31.74
CA ASP A 156 5.79 -3.30 30.54
C ASP A 156 4.39 -2.68 30.39
N ASP A 157 3.75 -2.30 31.50
CA ASP A 157 2.43 -1.69 31.53
C ASP A 157 2.39 -0.22 31.06
N ASP A 158 3.54 0.42 30.88
CA ASP A 158 3.64 1.82 30.41
C ASP A 158 4.21 1.92 28.98
N LEU A 159 4.67 0.81 28.40
CA LEU A 159 5.37 0.81 27.11
C LEU A 159 4.52 1.31 25.95
N GLY A 160 3.21 1.12 26.00
CA GLY A 160 2.29 1.57 24.96
C GLY A 160 2.27 3.10 24.82
N ALA A 161 2.01 3.79 25.92
CA ALA A 161 2.01 5.26 25.94
C ALA A 161 3.39 5.83 25.58
N LEU A 162 4.47 5.25 26.11
CA LEU A 162 5.83 5.66 25.79
C LEU A 162 6.15 5.51 24.30
N LEU A 163 5.80 4.37 23.69
CA LEU A 163 5.97 4.15 22.26
C LEU A 163 5.15 5.13 21.42
N TYR A 164 3.92 5.44 21.87
CA TYR A 164 3.07 6.43 21.19
C TYR A 164 3.75 7.79 21.07
N TYR A 165 4.29 8.32 22.18
CA TYR A 165 4.98 9.60 22.20
C TYR A 165 6.34 9.55 21.53
N TYR A 166 7.10 8.47 21.69
CA TYR A 166 8.35 8.27 20.96
C TYR A 166 8.14 8.32 19.46
N ALA A 167 7.12 7.63 18.95
CA ALA A 167 6.78 7.64 17.53
C ALA A 167 6.30 9.01 17.02
N ASP A 168 5.71 9.84 17.89
CA ASP A 168 5.34 11.21 17.51
C ASP A 168 6.56 12.08 17.21
N GLU A 169 7.63 11.88 17.95
CA GLU A 169 8.86 12.67 17.84
C GLU A 169 9.85 12.12 16.80
N LYS A 170 9.94 10.80 16.67
CA LYS A 170 11.04 10.13 15.96
C LYS A 170 10.64 9.45 14.68
N PHE A 171 9.39 8.93 14.58
CA PHE A 171 8.97 8.21 13.39
C PHE A 171 8.67 9.19 12.25
N GLU A 172 9.15 8.83 11.06
CA GLU A 172 8.85 9.62 9.87
C GLU A 172 7.38 9.48 9.45
N ARG A 173 6.90 10.48 8.73
CA ARG A 173 5.61 10.37 8.05
C ARG A 173 5.76 9.46 6.85
N PRO A 174 4.82 8.50 6.64
CA PRO A 174 4.86 7.67 5.46
C PRO A 174 4.77 8.55 4.22
N ARG A 175 5.68 8.35 3.31
CA ARG A 175 5.61 9.03 2.02
C ARG A 175 4.60 8.30 1.16
N PRO A 176 3.58 8.97 0.61
CA PRO A 176 2.61 8.31 -0.25
C PRO A 176 3.32 7.46 -1.30
N ALA A 177 2.96 6.20 -1.40
CA ALA A 177 3.44 5.33 -2.48
C ALA A 177 2.96 5.87 -3.85
N ASN A 178 1.84 6.60 -3.83
CA ASN A 178 1.42 7.42 -4.94
C ASN A 178 2.50 8.46 -5.18
N ILE A 179 3.24 8.29 -6.24
CA ILE A 179 4.17 9.29 -6.74
C ILE A 179 3.43 10.62 -6.70
N PRO A 180 3.97 11.66 -6.03
CA PRO A 180 3.30 12.95 -5.96
C PRO A 180 3.28 13.55 -7.37
N LEU A 181 2.47 12.95 -8.23
CA LEU A 181 2.36 13.39 -9.59
C LEU A 181 1.64 14.73 -9.66
N LEU A 182 0.98 15.23 -8.56
CA LEU A 182 -0.02 16.22 -8.89
C LEU A 182 -0.34 17.19 -7.77
N THR A 183 0.21 18.38 -7.90
CA THR A 183 -0.44 19.61 -7.45
C THR A 183 -1.72 19.84 -8.28
N ASP A 184 -2.72 20.56 -7.75
CA ASP A 184 -4.06 20.78 -8.37
C ASP A 184 -4.05 21.16 -9.86
N LYS A 185 -3.02 21.91 -10.32
CA LYS A 185 -2.84 22.24 -11.74
C LYS A 185 -2.52 21.02 -12.63
N ARG A 186 -1.93 19.98 -12.06
CA ARG A 186 -1.63 18.72 -12.77
C ARG A 186 -2.84 17.78 -12.81
N ILE A 187 -3.77 17.88 -11.85
CA ILE A 187 -5.04 17.12 -11.89
C ILE A 187 -5.85 17.51 -13.14
N GLN A 188 -5.82 18.79 -13.53
CA GLN A 188 -6.54 19.27 -14.70
C GLN A 188 -5.89 18.84 -16.01
N ALA A 189 -4.55 18.92 -16.12
CA ALA A 189 -3.79 18.37 -17.24
C ALA A 189 -4.00 16.85 -17.37
N ASN A 190 -4.14 16.17 -16.27
CA ASN A 190 -4.40 14.74 -16.20
C ASN A 190 -5.78 14.34 -16.72
N ARG A 191 -6.82 15.11 -16.41
CA ARG A 191 -8.17 14.82 -16.96
C ARG A 191 -8.18 14.88 -18.48
N ILE A 192 -7.42 15.81 -19.06
CA ILE A 192 -7.28 15.95 -20.51
C ILE A 192 -6.48 14.77 -21.07
N LEU A 193 -5.33 14.48 -20.46
CA LEU A 193 -4.47 13.37 -20.86
C LEU A 193 -5.20 12.01 -20.72
N HIS A 194 -5.91 11.79 -19.62
CA HIS A 194 -6.71 10.60 -19.39
C HIS A 194 -7.83 10.42 -20.46
N LYS A 195 -8.45 11.50 -20.89
CA LYS A 195 -9.49 11.45 -21.92
C LYS A 195 -8.91 11.08 -23.29
N GLU A 196 -7.78 11.64 -23.64
CA GLU A 196 -7.06 11.35 -24.89
C GLU A 196 -6.48 9.92 -24.90
N LEU A 197 -5.98 9.45 -23.76
CA LEU A 197 -5.29 8.18 -23.63
C LEU A 197 -6.21 6.98 -23.37
N LEU A 198 -7.44 7.20 -22.88
CA LEU A 198 -8.46 6.13 -22.78
C LEU A 198 -8.77 5.50 -24.14
N GLY A 199 -8.61 6.23 -25.25
CA GLY A 199 -8.70 5.67 -26.61
C GLY A 199 -7.63 4.62 -26.94
N TYR A 200 -6.46 4.71 -26.29
CA TYR A 200 -5.35 3.77 -26.47
C TYR A 200 -5.45 2.54 -25.55
N SER A 201 -6.06 2.69 -24.37
CA SER A 201 -6.04 1.66 -23.32
C SER A 201 -6.91 0.44 -23.58
N GLN A 202 -7.79 0.46 -24.58
CA GLN A 202 -8.71 -0.66 -24.85
C GLN A 202 -8.08 -1.84 -25.60
N ARG A 203 -6.84 -1.69 -26.09
CA ARG A 203 -6.22 -2.70 -26.99
C ARG A 203 -5.18 -3.61 -26.32
N GLU A 204 -4.65 -3.23 -25.16
CA GLU A 204 -3.58 -4.01 -24.51
C GLU A 204 -3.97 -4.49 -23.10
N PRO A 205 -3.68 -5.75 -22.78
CA PRO A 205 -4.02 -6.35 -21.48
C PRO A 205 -3.26 -5.76 -20.28
N PHE A 206 -2.19 -5.04 -20.46
CA PHE A 206 -1.47 -4.31 -19.45
C PHE A 206 -1.33 -2.86 -19.89
N SER A 207 -2.35 -2.04 -19.61
CA SER A 207 -2.20 -0.62 -19.87
C SER A 207 -1.23 -0.03 -18.85
N PRO A 208 -0.10 0.54 -19.28
CA PRO A 208 0.87 1.18 -18.39
C PRO A 208 0.27 2.36 -17.62
N TRP A 209 -0.89 2.83 -18.03
CA TRP A 209 -1.63 3.94 -17.44
C TRP A 209 -2.23 3.63 -16.06
N ILE A 210 -2.59 2.36 -15.80
CA ILE A 210 -3.04 1.91 -14.48
C ILE A 210 -1.93 2.12 -13.45
N TRP A 211 -0.68 1.99 -13.85
CA TRP A 211 0.50 2.18 -13.03
C TRP A 211 0.82 3.66 -12.73
N LEU A 212 0.56 4.53 -13.69
CA LEU A 212 0.78 5.96 -13.53
C LEU A 212 -0.21 6.62 -12.57
N TRP A 213 -1.40 6.03 -12.38
CA TRP A 213 -2.52 6.65 -11.68
C TRP A 213 -2.75 6.12 -10.27
N GLY A 214 -1.90 5.25 -9.76
CA GLY A 214 -1.97 4.79 -8.37
C GLY A 214 -3.10 3.81 -8.06
N ASP A 215 -3.97 3.50 -9.00
CA ASP A 215 -4.89 2.36 -8.90
C ASP A 215 -4.14 1.10 -9.34
N PHE A 216 -3.20 0.67 -8.48
CA PHE A 216 -2.49 -0.61 -8.63
C PHE A 216 -3.43 -1.79 -8.38
N THR A 217 -4.58 -1.78 -9.01
CA THR A 217 -5.46 -2.93 -9.02
C THR A 217 -5.12 -3.75 -10.24
N PRO A 218 -4.36 -4.85 -10.11
CA PRO A 218 -4.15 -5.78 -11.22
C PRO A 218 -5.45 -6.51 -11.59
N SER A 219 -6.56 -6.14 -10.96
CA SER A 219 -7.86 -6.74 -11.21
C SER A 219 -8.48 -6.19 -12.47
N ARG A 220 -8.40 -6.96 -13.52
CA ARG A 220 -9.24 -6.81 -14.70
C ARG A 220 -10.57 -7.53 -14.58
N SER A 221 -10.69 -8.40 -13.60
CA SER A 221 -11.95 -9.05 -13.30
C SER A 221 -12.73 -8.19 -12.30
N PRO A 222 -13.93 -7.72 -12.65
CA PRO A 222 -14.83 -7.12 -11.68
C PRO A 222 -15.17 -8.04 -10.49
N GLN A 223 -14.75 -9.30 -10.59
CA GLN A 223 -15.00 -10.36 -9.61
C GLN A 223 -13.82 -10.56 -8.66
N ASP A 224 -12.65 -9.97 -8.92
CA ASP A 224 -11.50 -10.15 -8.04
C ASP A 224 -11.72 -9.40 -6.72
N ARG A 225 -11.42 -10.07 -5.62
CA ARG A 225 -11.69 -9.60 -4.27
C ARG A 225 -10.39 -9.23 -3.59
N TRP A 226 -10.45 -8.23 -2.71
CA TRP A 226 -9.36 -7.88 -1.84
C TRP A 226 -9.28 -8.83 -0.64
N ILE A 227 -8.07 -9.11 -0.22
CA ILE A 227 -7.74 -9.90 0.95
C ILE A 227 -6.76 -9.12 1.82
N VAL A 228 -7.09 -8.96 3.10
CA VAL A 228 -6.16 -8.49 4.13
C VAL A 228 -5.58 -9.73 4.79
N ARG A 229 -4.25 -9.82 4.84
CA ARG A 229 -3.56 -11.00 5.37
C ARG A 229 -2.74 -10.64 6.60
N ASN A 230 -2.76 -11.53 7.57
CA ASN A 230 -1.82 -11.59 8.67
C ASN A 230 -0.76 -12.66 8.35
N LEU A 231 0.43 -12.20 8.01
CA LEU A 231 1.54 -13.09 7.62
C LEU A 231 2.16 -13.80 8.83
N THR A 232 1.99 -13.26 10.04
CA THR A 232 2.48 -13.85 11.28
C THR A 232 1.66 -15.06 11.69
N LYS A 233 0.31 -14.93 11.64
CA LYS A 233 -0.64 -15.97 12.08
C LYS A 233 -1.18 -16.84 10.95
N GLN A 234 -0.87 -16.47 9.69
CA GLN A 234 -1.47 -17.10 8.51
C GLN A 234 -2.99 -17.04 8.53
N GLU A 235 -3.53 -15.88 8.85
CA GLU A 235 -4.96 -15.60 8.85
C GLU A 235 -5.30 -14.57 7.77
N TYR A 236 -6.54 -14.60 7.27
CA TYR A 236 -6.99 -13.61 6.31
C TYR A 236 -8.44 -13.23 6.43
N VAL A 237 -8.77 -12.05 5.89
CA VAL A 237 -10.13 -11.55 5.72
C VAL A 237 -10.37 -11.20 4.26
N ILE A 238 -11.41 -11.77 3.65
CA ILE A 238 -11.81 -11.48 2.28
C ILE A 238 -12.85 -10.37 2.25
N LYS A 239 -12.63 -9.37 1.39
CA LYS A 239 -13.56 -8.26 1.19
C LYS A 239 -13.95 -8.11 -0.28
N THR A 240 -15.25 -8.05 -0.53
CA THR A 240 -15.80 -7.97 -1.88
C THR A 240 -15.62 -6.58 -2.50
N ARG A 241 -15.61 -5.51 -1.70
CA ARG A 241 -15.47 -4.12 -2.14
C ARG A 241 -14.33 -3.43 -1.40
N SER A 242 -13.56 -2.57 -2.07
CA SER A 242 -12.45 -1.82 -1.46
C SER A 242 -12.91 -0.82 -0.39
N ARG A 243 -14.14 -0.34 -0.45
CA ARG A 243 -14.75 0.43 0.64
C ARG A 243 -14.76 -0.43 1.90
N ASN A 244 -14.40 0.13 3.02
CA ASN A 244 -14.38 -0.51 4.33
C ASN A 244 -13.21 -1.49 4.62
N LEU A 245 -12.20 -1.63 3.75
CA LEU A 245 -10.96 -2.31 4.12
C LEU A 245 -10.29 -1.64 5.32
N THR A 246 -10.44 -0.33 5.42
CA THR A 246 -9.94 0.46 6.56
C THR A 246 -10.56 0.01 7.87
N GLN A 247 -11.89 -0.21 7.90
CA GLN A 247 -12.60 -0.67 9.10
C GLN A 247 -12.20 -2.10 9.49
N VAL A 248 -12.01 -2.98 8.49
CA VAL A 248 -11.47 -4.34 8.72
C VAL A 248 -10.10 -4.26 9.37
N LEU A 249 -9.22 -3.41 8.84
CA LEU A 249 -7.88 -3.23 9.36
C LEU A 249 -7.93 -2.70 10.80
N TYR A 250 -8.64 -1.60 11.04
CA TYR A 250 -8.73 -0.98 12.38
C TYR A 250 -9.30 -1.92 13.43
N CYS A 251 -10.28 -2.75 13.06
CA CYS A 251 -10.84 -3.77 13.95
C CYS A 251 -9.79 -4.79 14.41
N LEU A 252 -8.79 -5.05 13.58
CA LEU A 252 -7.82 -6.12 13.81
C LEU A 252 -6.53 -5.65 14.47
N ILE A 253 -6.14 -4.37 14.31
CA ILE A 253 -4.82 -3.87 14.72
C ILE A 253 -4.85 -2.89 15.90
N GLY A 254 -6.03 -2.62 16.50
CA GLY A 254 -6.18 -1.72 17.62
C GLY A 254 -5.47 -2.22 18.88
N CYS A 255 -4.81 -1.30 19.60
CA CYS A 255 -4.17 -1.61 20.89
C CYS A 255 -4.31 -0.42 21.85
N SER A 256 -5.01 -0.66 22.94
CA SER A 256 -5.15 0.23 24.08
C SER A 256 -5.73 -0.51 25.27
N ASP A 257 -5.57 0.01 26.47
CA ASP A 257 -6.18 -0.51 27.69
C ASP A 257 -7.35 0.37 28.17
N ASP A 258 -7.54 1.55 27.56
CA ASP A 258 -8.61 2.45 27.92
C ASP A 258 -9.84 2.29 27.01
N PRO A 259 -11.00 1.89 27.57
CA PRO A 259 -12.26 1.75 26.82
C PRO A 259 -12.88 3.10 26.45
N SER A 260 -12.33 4.24 26.84
CA SER A 260 -12.86 5.59 26.54
C SER A 260 -12.58 6.05 25.10
N VAL A 261 -13.11 5.35 24.12
CA VAL A 261 -12.80 5.47 22.69
C VAL A 261 -13.75 6.38 21.91
N SER A 262 -14.44 7.29 22.49
CA SER A 262 -15.29 8.30 21.78
C SER A 262 -16.25 7.71 20.71
N MET A 263 -16.57 6.43 20.78
CA MET A 263 -17.57 5.77 19.93
C MET A 263 -18.24 4.61 20.67
N ARG A 264 -19.50 4.35 20.34
CA ARG A 264 -20.25 3.26 20.95
C ARG A 264 -19.70 1.90 20.49
N GLY A 265 -19.46 0.99 21.40
CA GLY A 265 -18.88 -0.33 21.09
C GLY A 265 -17.38 -0.29 20.81
N GLY A 266 -16.72 0.85 21.01
CA GLY A 266 -15.29 0.99 20.74
C GLY A 266 -14.41 0.07 21.59
N GLU A 267 -14.93 -0.45 22.70
CA GLU A 267 -14.28 -1.49 23.50
C GLU A 267 -13.99 -2.78 22.74
N LEU A 268 -14.70 -3.03 21.63
CA LEU A 268 -14.44 -4.16 20.73
C LEU A 268 -13.19 -3.95 19.84
N LEU A 269 -12.65 -2.75 19.79
CA LEU A 269 -11.57 -2.36 18.91
C LEU A 269 -10.21 -2.16 19.60
N ILE A 270 -10.21 -2.07 20.93
CA ILE A 270 -9.00 -1.74 21.70
C ILE A 270 -8.02 -2.92 21.85
N HIS A 271 -8.46 -4.14 21.59
CA HIS A 271 -7.63 -5.35 21.65
C HIS A 271 -7.74 -6.12 20.34
N GLY A 272 -7.23 -5.52 19.26
CA GLY A 272 -7.21 -6.14 17.93
C GLY A 272 -6.33 -7.38 17.89
N ALA A 273 -6.88 -8.46 17.38
CA ALA A 273 -6.21 -9.76 17.35
C ALA A 273 -4.90 -9.78 16.56
N TRP A 274 -4.67 -8.81 15.70
CA TRP A 274 -3.50 -8.67 14.82
C TRP A 274 -2.60 -7.48 15.17
N ALA A 275 -2.84 -6.83 16.30
CA ALA A 275 -2.03 -5.68 16.72
C ALA A 275 -0.54 -6.06 16.80
N GLY A 276 0.29 -5.39 16.03
CA GLY A 276 1.73 -5.65 15.97
C GLY A 276 2.17 -6.81 15.07
N ASP A 277 1.25 -7.51 14.44
CA ASP A 277 1.59 -8.57 13.49
C ASP A 277 1.99 -8.00 12.11
N ARG A 278 2.58 -8.84 11.27
CA ARG A 278 2.94 -8.53 9.88
C ARG A 278 1.72 -8.63 8.99
N ILE A 279 1.39 -7.51 8.32
CA ILE A 279 0.15 -7.37 7.57
C ILE A 279 0.42 -6.91 6.16
N ASP A 280 -0.35 -7.44 5.21
CA ASP A 280 -0.43 -6.90 3.86
C ASP A 280 -1.85 -6.96 3.29
N ILE A 281 -2.02 -6.30 2.14
CA ILE A 281 -3.27 -6.30 1.38
C ILE A 281 -2.95 -6.69 -0.05
N THR A 282 -3.61 -7.73 -0.55
CA THR A 282 -3.42 -8.22 -1.92
C THR A 282 -4.75 -8.66 -2.54
N LEU A 283 -4.72 -9.22 -3.72
CA LEU A 283 -5.89 -9.83 -4.35
C LEU A 283 -5.99 -11.31 -4.01
N VAL A 284 -7.20 -11.83 -3.94
CA VAL A 284 -7.45 -13.26 -3.72
C VAL A 284 -6.76 -14.10 -4.79
N SER A 285 -6.78 -13.66 -6.04
CA SER A 285 -6.10 -14.35 -7.15
C SER A 285 -4.58 -14.44 -6.96
N PHE A 286 -3.95 -13.43 -6.34
CA PHE A 286 -2.53 -13.45 -6.00
C PHE A 286 -2.25 -14.39 -4.84
N HIS A 287 -3.05 -14.31 -3.78
CA HIS A 287 -2.92 -15.18 -2.62
C HIS A 287 -2.96 -16.66 -3.03
N LYS A 288 -3.95 -17.05 -3.84
CA LYS A 288 -4.09 -18.42 -4.35
C LYS A 288 -2.91 -18.87 -5.21
N ARG A 289 -2.27 -17.98 -5.94
CA ARG A 289 -1.10 -18.27 -6.74
C ARG A 289 0.18 -18.45 -5.90
N GLU A 290 0.30 -17.68 -4.83
CA GLU A 290 1.42 -17.79 -3.89
C GLU A 290 1.31 -19.03 -3.00
N HIS A 291 0.07 -19.48 -2.73
CA HIS A 291 -0.24 -20.57 -1.82
C HIS A 291 -1.21 -21.55 -2.50
N GLU A 292 -0.68 -22.35 -3.46
CA GLU A 292 -1.47 -23.29 -4.26
C GLU A 292 -2.33 -24.24 -3.39
N ASP A 293 -1.82 -24.62 -2.22
CA ASP A 293 -2.51 -25.56 -1.33
C ASP A 293 -3.41 -24.88 -0.29
N GLU A 294 -3.36 -23.55 -0.14
CA GLU A 294 -3.99 -22.79 0.98
C GLU A 294 -3.84 -23.47 2.37
N SER A 295 -2.99 -24.51 2.45
CA SER A 295 -2.77 -25.28 3.67
C SER A 295 -2.05 -24.41 4.71
N GLY A 296 -2.68 -24.27 5.87
CA GLY A 296 -2.16 -23.46 6.97
C GLY A 296 -2.76 -22.07 7.10
N TRP A 297 -3.53 -21.58 6.11
CA TRP A 297 -4.22 -20.29 6.21
C TRP A 297 -5.64 -20.44 6.73
N THR A 298 -6.03 -19.53 7.65
CA THR A 298 -7.36 -19.53 8.28
C THR A 298 -8.18 -18.32 7.82
N ASP A 299 -9.37 -18.56 7.29
CA ASP A 299 -10.35 -17.53 6.98
C ASP A 299 -11.10 -17.06 8.22
N ILE A 300 -10.87 -15.85 8.69
CA ILE A 300 -11.55 -15.23 9.83
C ILE A 300 -12.62 -14.22 9.43
N THR A 301 -12.98 -14.16 8.14
CA THR A 301 -13.92 -13.19 7.57
C THR A 301 -15.24 -13.11 8.34
N ALA A 302 -15.81 -14.27 8.71
CA ALA A 302 -17.11 -14.32 9.40
C ALA A 302 -17.08 -13.65 10.77
N GLY A 303 -15.99 -13.84 11.54
CA GLY A 303 -15.80 -13.21 12.85
C GLY A 303 -15.68 -11.70 12.74
N VAL A 304 -14.82 -11.21 11.86
CA VAL A 304 -14.61 -9.78 11.63
C VAL A 304 -15.88 -9.10 11.12
N LYS A 305 -16.59 -9.74 10.20
CA LYS A 305 -17.89 -9.26 9.71
C LYS A 305 -18.87 -9.04 10.86
N LYS A 306 -19.04 -10.05 11.73
CA LYS A 306 -19.94 -9.97 12.90
C LYS A 306 -19.58 -8.79 13.80
N THR A 307 -18.30 -8.59 14.12
CA THR A 307 -17.83 -7.47 14.95
C THR A 307 -18.16 -6.13 14.31
N LEU A 308 -17.92 -5.96 13.01
CA LEU A 308 -18.20 -4.71 12.31
C LEU A 308 -19.69 -4.42 12.17
N GLU A 309 -20.52 -5.44 11.97
CA GLU A 309 -21.98 -5.31 11.96
C GLU A 309 -22.52 -4.91 13.36
N GLU A 310 -21.95 -5.47 14.42
CA GLU A 310 -22.29 -5.10 15.81
C GLU A 310 -21.91 -3.64 16.10
N LEU A 311 -20.72 -3.20 15.70
CA LEU A 311 -20.28 -1.81 15.85
C LEU A 311 -21.20 -0.84 15.09
N ALA A 312 -21.52 -1.16 13.85
CA ALA A 312 -22.40 -0.34 13.03
C ALA A 312 -23.80 -0.20 13.63
N ALA A 313 -24.34 -1.31 14.16
CA ALA A 313 -25.65 -1.32 14.83
C ALA A 313 -25.63 -0.43 16.10
N ARG A 314 -24.56 -0.47 16.90
CA ARG A 314 -24.41 0.37 18.11
C ARG A 314 -24.28 1.86 17.77
N GLU A 315 -23.67 2.19 16.63
CA GLU A 315 -23.52 3.56 16.10
C GLU A 315 -24.73 4.00 15.27
N MET A 316 -25.75 3.16 15.10
CA MET A 316 -26.91 3.40 14.23
C MET A 316 -26.49 3.75 12.79
N ARG A 317 -25.51 3.06 12.25
CA ARG A 317 -24.98 3.25 10.89
C ARG A 317 -25.32 2.05 10.01
N GLU A 318 -25.58 2.32 8.74
CA GLU A 318 -25.64 1.26 7.73
C GLU A 318 -24.23 0.81 7.37
N PHE A 319 -24.02 -0.48 7.39
CA PHE A 319 -22.73 -1.09 7.06
C PHE A 319 -22.93 -2.30 6.14
N GLU A 320 -22.38 -2.21 4.93
CA GLU A 320 -22.32 -3.33 3.99
C GLU A 320 -20.90 -3.93 4.03
N PHE A 321 -20.83 -5.21 4.41
CA PHE A 321 -19.55 -5.91 4.42
C PHE A 321 -19.11 -6.41 3.05
#